data_29d30e7ad9e2489493a23e00de46b6d0
#
_entry.id   29d30e7ad9e2489493a23e00de46b6d0
#
_cell.length_a   1.000
_cell.length_b   1.000
_cell.length_c   1.000
_cell.angle_alpha   90.00
_cell.angle_beta   90.00
_cell.angle_gamma   90.00
#
_symmetry.space_group_name_H-M   'P 1'
#
loop_
_entity.id
_entity.type
_entity.pdbx_description
1 polymer ?
#
loop_
_entity_poly.entity_id
_entity_poly.type
_entity_poly.pdbx_seq_one_letter_code
_entity_poly.pdbx_strand_id
1 'polypeptide(L)'
;MIIVKIILGLFGLGIVVFVHELGHLIGARLAGIDVEAFSIGWGKPILKKKIKGVEYRLGMFPVGGYCKMRGDNEFQEVWENNAKGEKPEKGTFYGTSPFGRIIACFGGPFFNLVFAALILSIIWGIGFEVQTLDNRIVLASDLNSENKYPADEAGFKTGDRIIEVNGKKTSYYDEIKKKIAINPKKLLPVTVDREGEKKTLFVRPNLEKNGMGTIGVYFWTDTVIDDIVPGGDAAIAGLLPGDRITSVNGTPVVNTIDFSKALKTVSGTASIDYARNGDTGKAEIVLSESGGNNLGIVWPIVSYRTPPLSPPAALAKGVSESWETLVISLRSLSLLFQGINLTEAVSGPVRITYMVGDIATESFGRSFVTGLRSLADFLALISIALCVTNLLPLPVLDGGMIVLAAVEWVRRKPIHPKMIRVFQTIGVALISGMIIFAVFGDIMFLARR
;
A
#
# COMPACT_ATOMS: atom_id res chain seq x y z
N MET A 1 12.55 -21.75 1.83
CA MET A 1 11.69 -20.60 2.14
C MET A 1 11.55 -19.59 0.97
N ILE A 2 12.62 -19.10 0.33
CA ILE A 2 12.55 -18.12 -0.77
C ILE A 2 11.67 -18.59 -1.95
N ILE A 3 11.78 -19.83 -2.39
CA ILE A 3 11.00 -20.39 -3.51
C ILE A 3 9.49 -20.33 -3.22
N VAL A 4 9.08 -20.67 -1.99
CA VAL A 4 7.65 -20.63 -1.58
C VAL A 4 7.13 -19.18 -1.61
N LYS A 5 7.93 -18.21 -1.15
CA LYS A 5 7.60 -16.78 -1.19
C LYS A 5 7.39 -16.31 -2.63
N ILE A 6 8.29 -16.73 -3.55
CA ILE A 6 8.19 -16.37 -4.97
C ILE A 6 6.93 -16.96 -5.59
N ILE A 7 6.62 -18.24 -5.32
CA ILE A 7 5.43 -18.90 -5.87
C ILE A 7 4.14 -18.21 -5.38
N LEU A 8 4.04 -17.94 -4.09
CA LEU A 8 2.88 -17.23 -3.51
C LEU A 8 2.74 -15.81 -4.08
N GLY A 9 3.87 -15.10 -4.24
CA GLY A 9 3.88 -13.77 -4.85
C GLY A 9 3.42 -13.77 -6.30
N LEU A 10 3.94 -14.69 -7.10
CA LEU A 10 3.54 -14.86 -8.52
C LEU A 10 2.07 -15.27 -8.64
N PHE A 11 1.58 -16.14 -7.77
CA PHE A 11 0.17 -16.55 -7.74
C PHE A 11 -0.74 -15.37 -7.42
N GLY A 12 -0.42 -14.58 -6.37
CA GLY A 12 -1.18 -13.39 -6.01
C GLY A 12 -1.20 -12.34 -7.13
N LEU A 13 -0.05 -12.04 -7.71
CA LEU A 13 0.05 -11.13 -8.85
C LEU A 13 -0.75 -11.65 -10.06
N GLY A 14 -0.68 -12.95 -10.32
CA GLY A 14 -1.46 -13.59 -11.38
C GLY A 14 -2.97 -13.42 -11.22
N ILE A 15 -3.51 -13.47 -10.00
CA ILE A 15 -4.93 -13.20 -9.73
C ILE A 15 -5.29 -11.75 -10.11
N VAL A 16 -4.50 -10.78 -9.70
CA VAL A 16 -4.78 -9.37 -9.97
C VAL A 16 -4.72 -9.07 -11.46
N VAL A 17 -3.74 -9.63 -12.16
CA VAL A 17 -3.63 -9.53 -13.64
C VAL A 17 -4.80 -10.23 -14.32
N PHE A 18 -5.17 -11.43 -13.88
CA PHE A 18 -6.34 -12.13 -14.43
C PHE A 18 -7.61 -11.27 -14.35
N VAL A 19 -7.85 -10.63 -13.21
CA VAL A 19 -9.01 -9.75 -13.02
C VAL A 19 -8.94 -8.54 -13.94
N HIS A 20 -7.76 -7.96 -14.13
CA HIS A 20 -7.51 -6.87 -15.06
C HIS A 20 -7.86 -7.25 -16.50
N GLU A 21 -7.30 -8.35 -16.99
CA GLU A 21 -7.56 -8.84 -18.36
C GLU A 21 -9.03 -9.25 -18.55
N LEU A 22 -9.65 -9.81 -17.50
CA LEU A 22 -11.10 -10.12 -17.52
C LEU A 22 -11.93 -8.86 -17.69
N GLY A 23 -11.52 -7.75 -17.09
CA GLY A 23 -12.13 -6.44 -17.30
C GLY A 23 -12.09 -5.99 -18.74
N HIS A 24 -10.95 -6.15 -19.43
CA HIS A 24 -10.82 -5.87 -20.86
C HIS A 24 -11.70 -6.78 -21.72
N LEU A 25 -11.74 -8.07 -21.41
CA LEU A 25 -12.59 -9.04 -22.11
C LEU A 25 -14.07 -8.64 -22.04
N ILE A 26 -14.52 -8.26 -20.84
CA ILE A 26 -15.93 -7.84 -20.63
C ILE A 26 -16.18 -6.48 -21.29
N GLY A 27 -15.28 -5.51 -21.11
CA GLY A 27 -15.36 -4.19 -21.73
C GLY A 27 -15.38 -4.25 -23.24
N ALA A 28 -14.54 -5.08 -23.87
CA ALA A 28 -14.52 -5.32 -25.30
C ALA A 28 -15.85 -5.89 -25.80
N ARG A 29 -16.37 -6.91 -25.12
CA ARG A 29 -17.67 -7.51 -25.48
C ARG A 29 -18.82 -6.53 -25.37
N LEU A 30 -18.85 -5.70 -24.31
CA LEU A 30 -19.86 -4.65 -24.14
C LEU A 30 -19.77 -3.58 -25.23
N ALA A 31 -18.57 -3.32 -25.73
CA ALA A 31 -18.32 -2.39 -26.83
C ALA A 31 -18.55 -3.01 -28.24
N GLY A 32 -18.87 -4.31 -28.30
CA GLY A 32 -19.05 -5.02 -29.58
C GLY A 32 -17.73 -5.30 -30.30
N ILE A 33 -16.63 -5.42 -29.56
CA ILE A 33 -15.28 -5.77 -30.07
C ILE A 33 -15.06 -7.27 -29.90
N ASP A 34 -14.65 -7.95 -30.97
CA ASP A 34 -14.28 -9.35 -30.93
C ASP A 34 -12.94 -9.53 -30.24
N VAL A 35 -12.87 -10.55 -29.35
CA VAL A 35 -11.65 -10.92 -28.68
C VAL A 35 -11.10 -12.20 -29.30
N GLU A 36 -9.86 -12.16 -29.78
CA GLU A 36 -9.19 -13.30 -30.40
C GLU A 36 -8.57 -14.24 -29.39
N ALA A 37 -7.89 -13.66 -28.39
CA ALA A 37 -7.22 -14.44 -27.36
C ALA A 37 -7.28 -13.75 -25.98
N PHE A 38 -7.39 -14.57 -24.95
CA PHE A 38 -7.30 -14.20 -23.55
C PHE A 38 -6.24 -15.06 -22.88
N SER A 39 -5.17 -14.44 -22.39
CA SER A 39 -4.02 -15.17 -21.85
C SER A 39 -3.71 -14.72 -20.42
N ILE A 40 -3.48 -15.69 -19.53
CA ILE A 40 -2.82 -15.49 -18.25
C ILE A 40 -1.36 -15.92 -18.45
N GLY A 41 -0.43 -15.00 -18.19
CA GLY A 41 0.99 -15.22 -18.44
C GLY A 41 1.39 -15.00 -19.89
N TRP A 42 2.71 -14.94 -20.10
CA TRP A 42 3.36 -14.70 -21.38
C TRP A 42 4.08 -15.95 -21.91
N GLY A 43 4.45 -15.92 -23.18
CA GLY A 43 5.23 -16.96 -23.84
C GLY A 43 4.39 -18.04 -24.52
N LYS A 44 5.02 -19.20 -24.80
CA LYS A 44 4.31 -20.33 -25.43
C LYS A 44 3.21 -20.83 -24.50
N PRO A 45 1.97 -21.05 -25.00
CA PRO A 45 0.89 -21.56 -24.18
C PRO A 45 1.16 -23.01 -23.72
N ILE A 46 1.12 -23.23 -22.40
CA ILE A 46 1.15 -24.57 -21.79
C ILE A 46 -0.20 -25.26 -22.01
N LEU A 47 -1.28 -24.48 -21.83
CA LEU A 47 -2.65 -24.91 -22.06
C LEU A 47 -3.34 -23.90 -22.96
N LYS A 48 -4.14 -24.39 -23.92
CA LYS A 48 -4.99 -23.56 -24.77
C LYS A 48 -6.31 -24.26 -25.06
N LYS A 49 -7.39 -23.48 -25.05
CA LYS A 49 -8.73 -23.97 -25.40
C LYS A 49 -9.53 -22.85 -26.07
N LYS A 50 -10.14 -23.14 -27.21
CA LYS A 50 -11.00 -22.19 -27.90
C LYS A 50 -12.44 -22.36 -27.44
N ILE A 51 -13.07 -21.27 -26.93
CA ILE A 51 -14.45 -21.26 -26.44
C ILE A 51 -15.15 -20.03 -27.03
N LYS A 52 -16.26 -20.23 -27.74
CA LYS A 52 -17.06 -19.16 -28.38
C LYS A 52 -16.20 -18.14 -29.15
N GLY A 53 -15.24 -18.62 -29.95
CA GLY A 53 -14.38 -17.78 -30.79
C GLY A 53 -13.11 -17.28 -30.11
N VAL A 54 -13.06 -17.19 -28.78
CA VAL A 54 -11.90 -16.72 -28.00
C VAL A 54 -10.98 -17.89 -27.66
N GLU A 55 -9.67 -17.74 -27.92
CA GLU A 55 -8.66 -18.68 -27.50
C GLU A 55 -8.15 -18.34 -26.08
N TYR A 56 -8.56 -19.13 -25.08
CA TYR A 56 -8.07 -19.02 -23.70
C TYR A 56 -6.71 -19.72 -23.59
N ARG A 57 -5.72 -19.03 -23.03
CA ARG A 57 -4.33 -19.49 -22.94
C ARG A 57 -3.80 -19.38 -21.51
N LEU A 58 -2.96 -20.35 -21.13
CA LEU A 58 -2.08 -20.26 -19.98
C LEU A 58 -0.64 -20.23 -20.47
N GLY A 59 0.03 -19.11 -20.35
CA GLY A 59 1.41 -18.91 -20.78
C GLY A 59 2.43 -19.58 -19.87
N MET A 60 3.61 -19.87 -20.39
CA MET A 60 4.70 -20.53 -19.65
C MET A 60 5.26 -19.64 -18.51
N PHE A 61 5.26 -18.32 -18.71
CA PHE A 61 5.71 -17.37 -17.70
C PHE A 61 4.51 -16.80 -16.97
N PRO A 62 4.28 -17.11 -15.67
CA PRO A 62 3.10 -16.70 -14.93
C PRO A 62 3.16 -15.22 -14.48
N VAL A 63 3.74 -14.36 -15.30
CA VAL A 63 3.84 -12.90 -15.06
C VAL A 63 3.10 -12.18 -16.16
N GLY A 64 2.15 -11.33 -15.78
CA GLY A 64 1.34 -10.59 -16.74
C GLY A 64 0.23 -11.41 -17.41
N GLY A 65 -0.38 -10.82 -18.41
CA GLY A 65 -1.44 -11.41 -19.23
C GLY A 65 -1.72 -10.51 -20.43
N TYR A 66 -2.71 -10.88 -21.24
CA TYR A 66 -3.21 -10.01 -22.30
C TYR A 66 -4.60 -10.45 -22.77
N CYS A 67 -5.40 -9.46 -23.14
CA CYS A 67 -6.66 -9.62 -23.85
C CYS A 67 -6.48 -9.07 -25.26
N LYS A 68 -6.25 -9.96 -26.25
CA LYS A 68 -6.04 -9.56 -27.65
C LYS A 68 -7.39 -9.27 -28.32
N MET A 69 -7.63 -8.00 -28.57
CA MET A 69 -8.80 -7.53 -29.30
C MET A 69 -8.54 -7.58 -30.80
N ARG A 70 -9.56 -7.92 -31.57
CA ARG A 70 -9.42 -7.98 -33.04
C ARG A 70 -9.13 -6.60 -33.59
N GLY A 71 -8.12 -6.46 -34.44
CA GLY A 71 -7.77 -5.21 -35.11
C GLY A 71 -7.12 -4.15 -34.22
N ASP A 72 -6.61 -4.49 -33.04
CA ASP A 72 -5.96 -3.56 -32.11
C ASP A 72 -4.64 -2.97 -32.65
N ASN A 73 -3.97 -3.67 -33.56
CA ASN A 73 -2.74 -3.24 -34.22
C ASN A 73 -2.94 -2.69 -35.65
N GLU A 74 -4.17 -2.68 -36.17
CA GLU A 74 -4.49 -2.38 -37.58
C GLU A 74 -4.76 -0.88 -37.83
N PHE A 75 -4.28 0.02 -36.95
CA PHE A 75 -4.58 1.45 -37.06
C PHE A 75 -4.09 2.10 -38.37
N GLN A 76 -3.04 1.59 -39.00
CA GLN A 76 -2.52 2.10 -40.26
C GLN A 76 -3.43 1.70 -41.42
N GLU A 77 -3.83 0.44 -41.48
CA GLU A 77 -4.75 -0.08 -42.49
C GLU A 77 -6.12 0.62 -42.44
N VAL A 78 -6.64 0.78 -41.21
CA VAL A 78 -7.89 1.50 -40.98
C VAL A 78 -7.82 2.96 -41.46
N TRP A 79 -6.68 3.63 -41.26
CA TRP A 79 -6.45 4.99 -41.72
C TRP A 79 -6.44 5.05 -43.26
N GLU A 80 -5.71 4.14 -43.92
CA GLU A 80 -5.61 4.07 -45.38
C GLU A 80 -6.95 3.76 -46.04
N ASN A 81 -7.72 2.83 -45.44
CA ASN A 81 -9.06 2.47 -45.91
C ASN A 81 -10.07 3.63 -45.72
N ASN A 82 -10.02 4.34 -44.59
CA ASN A 82 -10.81 5.55 -44.35
C ASN A 82 -10.50 6.65 -45.40
N ALA A 83 -9.23 6.80 -45.77
CA ALA A 83 -8.83 7.76 -46.84
C ALA A 83 -9.41 7.40 -48.22
N LYS A 84 -9.71 6.10 -48.45
CA LYS A 84 -10.39 5.59 -49.66
C LYS A 84 -11.91 5.59 -49.53
N GLY A 85 -12.47 6.03 -48.37
CA GLY A 85 -13.90 6.03 -48.11
C GLY A 85 -14.47 4.67 -47.65
N GLU A 86 -13.59 3.71 -47.34
CA GLU A 86 -14.00 2.40 -46.83
C GLU A 86 -14.26 2.49 -45.32
N LYS A 87 -15.36 1.89 -44.87
CA LYS A 87 -15.67 1.85 -43.43
C LYS A 87 -14.88 0.75 -42.74
N PRO A 88 -14.36 1.00 -41.54
CA PRO A 88 -13.69 -0.02 -40.76
C PRO A 88 -14.58 -1.24 -40.50
N GLU A 89 -13.99 -2.42 -40.46
CA GLU A 89 -14.72 -3.67 -40.26
C GLU A 89 -15.36 -3.71 -38.87
N LYS A 90 -16.64 -4.10 -38.79
CA LYS A 90 -17.36 -4.26 -37.54
C LYS A 90 -16.73 -5.38 -36.70
N GLY A 91 -16.73 -5.20 -35.39
CA GLY A 91 -16.11 -6.16 -34.46
C GLY A 91 -14.60 -5.94 -34.25
N THR A 92 -13.97 -5.03 -35.02
CA THR A 92 -12.57 -4.65 -34.76
C THR A 92 -12.47 -3.49 -33.78
N PHE A 93 -11.32 -3.37 -33.10
CA PHE A 93 -11.06 -2.31 -32.14
C PHE A 93 -11.22 -0.91 -32.76
N TYR A 94 -10.59 -0.68 -33.91
CA TYR A 94 -10.72 0.59 -34.63
C TYR A 94 -12.03 0.72 -35.46
N GLY A 95 -12.75 -0.38 -35.67
CA GLY A 95 -14.10 -0.37 -36.25
C GLY A 95 -15.20 0.01 -35.27
N THR A 96 -14.86 0.06 -33.99
CA THR A 96 -15.76 0.46 -32.91
C THR A 96 -15.65 1.97 -32.66
N SER A 97 -16.73 2.58 -32.14
CA SER A 97 -16.75 3.99 -31.80
C SER A 97 -15.64 4.34 -30.77
N PRO A 98 -15.13 5.58 -30.78
CA PRO A 98 -14.16 6.01 -29.78
C PRO A 98 -14.62 5.76 -28.34
N PHE A 99 -15.90 5.97 -28.06
CA PHE A 99 -16.48 5.69 -26.73
C PHE A 99 -16.46 4.18 -26.39
N GLY A 100 -16.75 3.31 -27.37
CA GLY A 100 -16.63 1.86 -27.20
C GLY A 100 -15.18 1.43 -26.87
N ARG A 101 -14.19 2.04 -27.53
CA ARG A 101 -12.76 1.82 -27.22
C ARG A 101 -12.40 2.27 -25.81
N ILE A 102 -12.96 3.40 -25.36
CA ILE A 102 -12.79 3.85 -23.97
C ILE A 102 -13.33 2.79 -22.98
N ILE A 103 -14.55 2.25 -23.25
CA ILE A 103 -15.14 1.20 -22.39
C ILE A 103 -14.24 -0.04 -22.36
N ALA A 104 -13.72 -0.47 -23.51
CA ALA A 104 -12.86 -1.65 -23.59
C ALA A 104 -11.54 -1.45 -22.81
N CYS A 105 -10.88 -0.30 -22.97
CA CYS A 105 -9.63 0.01 -22.25
C CYS A 105 -9.87 0.30 -20.76
N PHE A 106 -10.95 0.97 -20.38
CA PHE A 106 -11.29 1.25 -18.99
C PHE A 106 -11.70 -0.01 -18.22
N GLY A 107 -12.14 -1.06 -18.94
CA GLY A 107 -12.59 -2.31 -18.33
C GLY A 107 -11.58 -2.93 -17.37
N GLY A 108 -10.30 -3.02 -17.75
CA GLY A 108 -9.23 -3.56 -16.92
C GLY A 108 -9.05 -2.81 -15.60
N PRO A 109 -8.71 -1.52 -15.64
CA PRO A 109 -8.61 -0.69 -14.44
C PRO A 109 -9.85 -0.72 -13.54
N PHE A 110 -11.04 -0.66 -14.14
CA PHE A 110 -12.31 -0.70 -13.41
C PHE A 110 -12.50 -2.01 -12.65
N PHE A 111 -12.21 -3.15 -13.28
CA PHE A 111 -12.33 -4.44 -12.63
C PHE A 111 -11.32 -4.62 -11.50
N ASN A 112 -10.14 -4.05 -11.62
CA ASN A 112 -9.18 -4.01 -10.51
C ASN A 112 -9.73 -3.24 -9.31
N LEU A 113 -10.37 -2.10 -9.51
CA LEU A 113 -11.00 -1.34 -8.43
C LEU A 113 -12.17 -2.10 -7.79
N VAL A 114 -13.02 -2.74 -8.61
CA VAL A 114 -14.13 -3.58 -8.14
C VAL A 114 -13.60 -4.76 -7.33
N PHE A 115 -12.56 -5.43 -7.78
CA PHE A 115 -11.94 -6.56 -7.10
C PHE A 115 -11.39 -6.15 -5.72
N ALA A 116 -10.68 -5.04 -5.64
CA ALA A 116 -10.20 -4.50 -4.38
C ALA A 116 -11.37 -4.19 -3.41
N ALA A 117 -12.42 -3.55 -3.91
CA ALA A 117 -13.60 -3.24 -3.11
C ALA A 117 -14.30 -4.52 -2.59
N LEU A 118 -14.40 -5.56 -3.42
CA LEU A 118 -14.99 -6.84 -3.02
C LEU A 118 -14.14 -7.57 -1.96
N ILE A 119 -12.82 -7.64 -2.16
CA ILE A 119 -11.91 -8.24 -1.17
C ILE A 119 -12.03 -7.52 0.17
N LEU A 120 -11.91 -6.19 0.18
CA LEU A 120 -12.02 -5.40 1.40
C LEU A 120 -13.41 -5.56 2.05
N SER A 121 -14.47 -5.65 1.25
CA SER A 121 -15.82 -5.92 1.77
C SER A 121 -15.91 -7.29 2.47
N ILE A 122 -15.32 -8.32 1.90
CA ILE A 122 -15.28 -9.66 2.51
C ILE A 122 -14.52 -9.61 3.84
N ILE A 123 -13.36 -8.94 3.88
CA ILE A 123 -12.56 -8.77 5.09
C ILE A 123 -13.37 -8.09 6.21
N TRP A 124 -14.07 -7.00 5.89
CA TRP A 124 -14.93 -6.29 6.84
C TRP A 124 -16.16 -7.10 7.27
N GLY A 125 -16.69 -7.95 6.38
CA GLY A 125 -17.80 -8.83 6.67
C GLY A 125 -17.45 -9.98 7.62
N ILE A 126 -16.21 -10.48 7.56
CA ILE A 126 -15.71 -11.54 8.46
C ILE A 126 -15.28 -10.94 9.81
N GLY A 127 -14.85 -9.69 9.82
CA GLY A 127 -14.17 -9.07 10.95
C GLY A 127 -12.75 -9.62 11.12
N PHE A 128 -11.92 -8.90 11.87
CA PHE A 128 -10.50 -9.24 11.94
C PHE A 128 -9.83 -8.67 13.19
N GLU A 129 -8.68 -9.23 13.53
CA GLU A 129 -7.79 -8.67 14.53
C GLU A 129 -6.72 -7.80 13.85
N VAL A 130 -6.57 -6.58 14.34
CA VAL A 130 -5.48 -5.67 13.97
C VAL A 130 -4.49 -5.66 15.11
N GLN A 131 -3.27 -6.07 14.83
CA GLN A 131 -2.16 -5.80 15.74
C GLN A 131 -1.74 -4.35 15.51
N THR A 132 -1.94 -3.52 16.48
CA THR A 132 -1.76 -2.08 16.38
C THR A 132 -1.29 -1.51 17.72
N LEU A 133 -1.07 -0.23 17.73
CA LEU A 133 -0.65 0.53 18.90
C LEU A 133 -1.84 1.28 19.47
N ASP A 134 -1.84 1.49 20.79
CA ASP A 134 -2.92 2.22 21.47
C ASP A 134 -3.10 3.63 20.87
N ASN A 135 -4.29 4.19 20.99
CA ASN A 135 -4.60 5.55 20.57
C ASN A 135 -4.11 6.63 21.55
N ARG A 136 -3.40 6.24 22.60
CA ARG A 136 -2.70 7.12 23.53
C ARG A 136 -1.41 7.62 22.91
N ILE A 137 -1.05 8.88 23.12
CA ILE A 137 0.07 9.53 22.45
C ILE A 137 1.16 10.00 23.41
N VAL A 138 2.36 10.15 22.85
CA VAL A 138 3.51 10.84 23.44
C VAL A 138 3.88 11.98 22.51
N LEU A 139 4.15 13.17 23.02
CA LEU A 139 4.60 14.30 22.21
C LEU A 139 6.03 14.08 21.71
N ALA A 140 6.28 14.47 20.45
CA ALA A 140 7.62 14.39 19.88
C ALA A 140 8.61 15.37 20.55
N SER A 141 8.10 16.46 21.12
CA SER A 141 8.87 17.42 21.92
C SER A 141 9.42 16.82 23.21
N ASP A 142 8.80 15.77 23.77
CA ASP A 142 9.34 15.06 24.94
C ASP A 142 10.66 14.33 24.59
N LEU A 143 10.83 13.92 23.33
CA LEU A 143 12.04 13.28 22.84
C LEU A 143 13.11 14.31 22.43
N ASN A 144 12.69 15.43 21.86
CA ASN A 144 13.55 16.52 21.42
C ASN A 144 12.91 17.86 21.79
N SER A 145 13.28 18.36 22.98
CA SER A 145 12.72 19.58 23.56
C SER A 145 13.08 20.88 22.81
N GLU A 146 14.03 20.84 21.89
CA GLU A 146 14.40 22.01 21.08
C GLU A 146 13.37 22.32 19.99
N ASN A 147 12.58 21.32 19.57
CA ASN A 147 11.61 21.47 18.50
C ASN A 147 10.18 21.56 19.05
N LYS A 148 9.42 22.56 18.59
CA LYS A 148 7.97 22.63 18.76
C LYS A 148 7.28 22.05 17.54
N TYR A 149 6.27 21.23 17.80
CA TYR A 149 5.46 20.58 16.78
C TYR A 149 4.03 21.10 16.81
N PRO A 150 3.25 20.92 15.76
CA PRO A 150 1.85 21.37 15.73
C PRO A 150 0.99 20.88 16.89
N ALA A 151 1.27 19.68 17.44
CA ALA A 151 0.57 19.15 18.59
C ALA A 151 0.83 19.98 19.87
N ASP A 152 2.10 20.43 20.08
CA ASP A 152 2.45 21.28 21.23
C ASP A 152 1.70 22.62 21.15
N GLU A 153 1.68 23.25 19.97
CA GLU A 153 1.00 24.52 19.74
C GLU A 153 -0.50 24.42 19.91
N ALA A 154 -1.08 23.26 19.54
CA ALA A 154 -2.50 22.99 19.70
C ALA A 154 -2.91 22.58 21.12
N GLY A 155 -1.97 22.41 22.04
CA GLY A 155 -2.20 22.09 23.45
C GLY A 155 -2.46 20.62 23.76
N PHE A 156 -1.98 19.70 22.90
CA PHE A 156 -1.92 18.28 23.23
C PHE A 156 -0.93 18.05 24.38
N LYS A 157 -1.14 16.96 25.10
CA LYS A 157 -0.25 16.51 26.18
C LYS A 157 0.08 15.03 26.00
N THR A 158 1.27 14.67 26.42
CA THR A 158 1.63 13.25 26.56
C THR A 158 0.68 12.56 27.51
N GLY A 159 0.16 11.40 27.09
CA GLY A 159 -0.89 10.67 27.77
C GLY A 159 -2.30 10.89 27.23
N ASP A 160 -2.55 11.91 26.40
CA ASP A 160 -3.84 12.09 25.73
C ASP A 160 -4.21 10.87 24.89
N ARG A 161 -5.50 10.45 24.93
CA ARG A 161 -6.04 9.44 24.01
C ARG A 161 -6.80 10.15 22.90
N ILE A 162 -6.35 10.03 21.65
CA ILE A 162 -7.05 10.61 20.50
C ILE A 162 -8.22 9.69 20.13
N ILE A 163 -9.45 10.15 20.38
CA ILE A 163 -10.67 9.37 20.16
C ILE A 163 -11.41 9.74 18.88
N GLU A 164 -11.10 10.93 18.31
CA GLU A 164 -11.73 11.38 17.06
C GLU A 164 -10.82 12.35 16.30
N VAL A 165 -10.76 12.21 14.97
CA VAL A 165 -10.05 13.11 14.06
C VAL A 165 -11.01 13.54 12.96
N ASN A 166 -11.25 14.83 12.82
CA ASN A 166 -12.13 15.44 11.81
C ASN A 166 -13.52 14.78 11.75
N GLY A 167 -14.17 14.60 12.91
CA GLY A 167 -15.51 14.00 13.04
C GLY A 167 -15.56 12.48 12.87
N LYS A 168 -14.42 11.81 12.66
CA LYS A 168 -14.33 10.37 12.51
C LYS A 168 -13.66 9.75 13.73
N LYS A 169 -14.33 8.79 14.41
CA LYS A 169 -13.79 8.07 15.56
C LYS A 169 -12.48 7.36 15.22
N THR A 170 -11.59 7.28 16.21
CA THR A 170 -10.32 6.55 16.14
C THR A 170 -10.19 5.60 17.33
N SER A 171 -9.82 4.37 17.08
CA SER A 171 -9.67 3.33 18.09
C SER A 171 -8.20 2.96 18.34
N TYR A 172 -7.31 3.25 17.41
CA TYR A 172 -5.90 2.89 17.47
C TYR A 172 -5.03 3.89 16.67
N TYR A 173 -3.73 3.85 16.92
CA TYR A 173 -2.77 4.86 16.43
C TYR A 173 -2.70 4.96 14.89
N ASP A 174 -2.76 3.83 14.18
CA ASP A 174 -2.66 3.85 12.71
C ASP A 174 -3.84 4.57 12.04
N GLU A 175 -5.05 4.50 12.64
CA GLU A 175 -6.18 5.31 12.16
C GLU A 175 -5.95 6.81 12.34
N ILE A 176 -5.35 7.19 13.47
CA ILE A 176 -4.99 8.58 13.76
C ILE A 176 -3.99 9.07 12.72
N LYS A 177 -2.89 8.31 12.55
CA LYS A 177 -1.83 8.62 11.59
C LYS A 177 -2.38 8.77 10.17
N LYS A 178 -3.21 7.83 9.71
CA LYS A 178 -3.82 7.86 8.38
C LYS A 178 -4.69 9.09 8.16
N LYS A 179 -5.55 9.44 9.15
CA LYS A 179 -6.46 10.59 9.04
C LYS A 179 -5.73 11.94 9.07
N ILE A 180 -4.63 12.04 9.80
CA ILE A 180 -3.79 13.24 9.86
C ILE A 180 -2.97 13.37 8.57
N ALA A 181 -2.34 12.26 8.12
CA ALA A 181 -1.44 12.22 6.97
C ALA A 181 -2.08 12.73 5.68
N ILE A 182 -3.36 12.44 5.45
CA ILE A 182 -4.08 12.86 4.22
C ILE A 182 -4.55 14.31 4.23
N ASN A 183 -4.33 15.05 5.33
CA ASN A 183 -4.81 16.43 5.51
C ASN A 183 -3.68 17.41 5.88
N PRO A 184 -2.54 17.45 5.16
CA PRO A 184 -1.47 18.40 5.46
C PRO A 184 -1.98 19.84 5.31
N LYS A 185 -1.50 20.73 6.17
CA LYS A 185 -1.82 22.17 6.20
C LYS A 185 -3.29 22.53 6.43
N LYS A 186 -4.21 21.57 6.62
CA LYS A 186 -5.60 21.82 6.94
C LYS A 186 -5.82 21.88 8.45
N LEU A 187 -6.62 22.82 8.93
CA LEU A 187 -7.02 22.86 10.34
C LEU A 187 -7.98 21.72 10.63
N LEU A 188 -7.60 20.82 11.54
CA LEU A 188 -8.36 19.64 11.91
C LEU A 188 -8.85 19.73 13.35
N PRO A 189 -10.16 19.55 13.62
CA PRO A 189 -10.64 19.28 14.95
C PRO A 189 -10.25 17.86 15.36
N VAL A 190 -9.61 17.71 16.52
CA VAL A 190 -9.19 16.44 17.09
C VAL A 190 -9.71 16.38 18.51
N THR A 191 -10.53 15.37 18.82
CA THR A 191 -11.05 15.15 20.17
C THR A 191 -10.14 14.17 20.89
N VAL A 192 -9.67 14.59 22.05
CA VAL A 192 -8.85 13.76 22.96
C VAL A 192 -9.65 13.48 24.24
N ASP A 193 -9.39 12.32 24.81
CA ASP A 193 -9.75 11.97 26.19
C ASP A 193 -8.50 12.19 27.05
N ARG A 194 -8.57 13.16 27.93
CA ARG A 194 -7.52 13.51 28.90
C ARG A 194 -8.04 13.24 30.31
N GLU A 195 -7.59 12.15 30.92
CA GLU A 195 -8.00 11.75 32.28
C GLU A 195 -9.52 11.63 32.47
N GLY A 196 -10.24 11.16 31.46
CA GLY A 196 -11.70 11.02 31.46
C GLY A 196 -12.47 12.27 30.97
N GLU A 197 -11.77 13.39 30.73
CA GLU A 197 -12.38 14.62 30.20
C GLU A 197 -12.14 14.72 28.69
N LYS A 198 -13.24 14.85 27.91
CA LYS A 198 -13.16 15.04 26.46
C LYS A 198 -12.89 16.50 26.10
N LYS A 199 -11.81 16.73 25.34
CA LYS A 199 -11.41 18.05 24.84
C LYS A 199 -11.24 18.02 23.34
N THR A 200 -11.77 19.02 22.63
CA THR A 200 -11.51 19.18 21.19
C THR A 200 -10.42 20.23 21.00
N LEU A 201 -9.34 19.80 20.39
CA LEU A 201 -8.18 20.62 20.05
C LEU A 201 -8.15 20.84 18.53
N PHE A 202 -7.65 21.99 18.10
CA PHE A 202 -7.54 22.33 16.69
C PHE A 202 -6.07 22.33 16.28
N VAL A 203 -5.70 21.44 15.38
CA VAL A 203 -4.32 21.28 14.95
C VAL A 203 -4.18 21.40 13.44
N ARG A 204 -3.12 22.01 12.97
CA ARG A 204 -2.76 22.13 11.56
C ARG A 204 -1.53 21.27 11.28
N PRO A 205 -1.68 20.09 10.65
CA PRO A 205 -0.52 19.23 10.37
C PRO A 205 0.50 19.90 9.46
N ASN A 206 1.77 19.76 9.79
CA ASN A 206 2.88 20.15 8.90
C ASN A 206 2.91 19.26 7.68
N LEU A 207 3.38 19.80 6.55
CA LEU A 207 3.64 19.03 5.34
C LEU A 207 5.07 18.49 5.40
N GLU A 208 5.22 17.18 5.46
CA GLU A 208 6.51 16.49 5.39
C GLU A 208 7.02 16.38 3.94
N LYS A 209 8.31 16.06 3.77
CA LYS A 209 8.95 15.87 2.46
C LYS A 209 8.29 14.79 1.62
N ASN A 210 7.64 13.80 2.26
CA ASN A 210 6.87 12.75 1.62
C ASN A 210 5.42 13.16 1.28
N GLY A 211 5.06 14.44 1.48
CA GLY A 211 3.72 14.98 1.21
C GLY A 211 2.65 14.63 2.23
N MET A 212 3.00 13.92 3.29
CA MET A 212 2.07 13.57 4.36
C MET A 212 2.00 14.65 5.42
N GLY A 213 0.83 14.73 6.08
CA GLY A 213 0.65 15.60 7.24
C GLY A 213 1.20 14.93 8.50
N THR A 214 1.87 15.69 9.38
CA THR A 214 2.29 15.25 10.71
C THR A 214 2.01 16.32 11.75
N ILE A 215 1.71 15.90 12.98
CA ILE A 215 1.50 16.81 14.11
C ILE A 215 2.56 16.70 15.21
N GLY A 216 3.51 15.76 15.07
CA GLY A 216 4.57 15.56 16.05
C GLY A 216 4.11 14.77 17.27
N VAL A 217 3.42 13.66 17.04
CA VAL A 217 3.07 12.70 18.10
C VAL A 217 3.55 11.31 17.75
N TYR A 218 3.94 10.56 18.78
CA TYR A 218 4.24 9.14 18.73
C TYR A 218 3.16 8.36 19.48
N PHE A 219 3.14 7.04 19.31
CA PHE A 219 2.29 6.16 20.09
C PHE A 219 2.87 5.93 21.49
N TRP A 220 1.99 5.75 22.46
CA TRP A 220 2.33 5.32 23.79
C TRP A 220 2.40 3.79 23.83
N THR A 221 3.45 3.26 24.43
CA THR A 221 3.52 1.86 24.82
C THR A 221 4.06 1.82 26.25
N ASP A 222 3.39 1.05 27.12
CA ASP A 222 3.86 0.83 28.49
C ASP A 222 5.20 0.12 28.48
N THR A 223 6.00 0.35 29.53
CA THR A 223 7.32 -0.26 29.72
C THR A 223 7.26 -1.68 30.29
N VAL A 224 6.18 -2.42 30.02
CA VAL A 224 6.05 -3.84 30.36
C VAL A 224 6.64 -4.67 29.23
N ILE A 225 7.54 -5.58 29.56
CA ILE A 225 8.18 -6.46 28.57
C ILE A 225 7.17 -7.54 28.15
N ASP A 226 6.89 -7.65 26.86
CA ASP A 226 6.01 -8.69 26.32
C ASP A 226 6.78 -9.99 26.05
N ASP A 227 7.96 -9.87 25.40
CA ASP A 227 8.86 -10.99 25.15
C ASP A 227 10.31 -10.52 25.10
N ILE A 228 11.25 -11.45 25.20
CA ILE A 228 12.69 -11.19 25.12
C ILE A 228 13.33 -12.13 24.13
N VAL A 229 14.12 -11.58 23.22
CA VAL A 229 14.90 -12.35 22.26
C VAL A 229 15.99 -13.14 22.98
N PRO A 230 16.05 -14.46 22.88
CA PRO A 230 17.06 -15.28 23.50
C PRO A 230 18.48 -14.85 23.09
N GLY A 231 19.37 -14.66 24.09
CA GLY A 231 20.74 -14.19 23.84
C GLY A 231 20.89 -12.69 23.62
N GLY A 232 19.78 -11.90 23.64
CA GLY A 232 19.85 -10.44 23.65
C GLY A 232 20.36 -9.88 24.98
N ASP A 233 20.80 -8.62 24.97
CA ASP A 233 21.40 -7.97 26.15
C ASP A 233 20.45 -7.96 27.37
N ALA A 234 19.14 -7.78 27.14
CA ALA A 234 18.14 -7.83 28.21
C ALA A 234 18.00 -9.24 28.81
N ALA A 235 18.08 -10.30 27.98
CA ALA A 235 18.06 -11.68 28.47
C ALA A 235 19.32 -12.00 29.32
N ILE A 236 20.48 -11.53 28.87
CA ILE A 236 21.76 -11.72 29.60
C ILE A 236 21.71 -10.98 30.94
N ALA A 237 21.08 -9.82 31.01
CA ALA A 237 20.87 -9.04 32.19
C ALA A 237 19.81 -9.62 33.17
N GLY A 238 19.12 -10.70 32.80
CA GLY A 238 18.13 -11.39 33.64
C GLY A 238 16.74 -10.74 33.66
N LEU A 239 16.43 -9.85 32.69
CA LEU A 239 15.08 -9.37 32.50
C LEU A 239 14.21 -10.49 31.93
N LEU A 240 12.91 -10.50 32.25
CA LEU A 240 11.96 -11.52 31.86
C LEU A 240 10.68 -10.88 31.28
N PRO A 241 9.93 -11.61 30.45
CA PRO A 241 8.55 -11.22 30.08
C PRO A 241 7.71 -10.95 31.33
N GLY A 242 6.94 -9.87 31.31
CA GLY A 242 6.12 -9.38 32.42
C GLY A 242 6.81 -8.35 33.32
N ASP A 243 8.11 -8.15 33.22
CA ASP A 243 8.80 -7.09 33.94
C ASP A 243 8.34 -5.70 33.48
N ARG A 244 8.03 -4.82 34.43
CA ARG A 244 7.76 -3.42 34.15
C ARG A 244 9.02 -2.59 34.47
N ILE A 245 9.63 -2.01 33.43
CA ILE A 245 10.77 -1.11 33.64
C ILE A 245 10.25 0.19 34.22
N THR A 246 10.87 0.61 35.36
CA THR A 246 10.45 1.79 36.12
C THR A 246 11.46 2.93 36.04
N SER A 247 12.75 2.62 35.87
CA SER A 247 13.79 3.65 35.69
C SER A 247 15.00 3.15 34.90
N VAL A 248 15.75 4.08 34.30
CA VAL A 248 17.05 3.86 33.68
C VAL A 248 18.05 4.81 34.36
N ASN A 249 19.09 4.27 35.00
CA ASN A 249 20.07 5.03 35.80
C ASN A 249 19.39 6.01 36.78
N GLY A 250 18.31 5.56 37.43
CA GLY A 250 17.54 6.38 38.37
C GLY A 250 16.61 7.42 37.72
N THR A 251 16.61 7.56 36.37
CA THR A 251 15.66 8.40 35.67
C THR A 251 14.34 7.64 35.46
N PRO A 252 13.20 8.08 36.02
CA PRO A 252 11.92 7.40 35.88
C PRO A 252 11.48 7.32 34.41
N VAL A 253 10.90 6.18 34.03
CA VAL A 253 10.33 5.96 32.69
C VAL A 253 8.92 5.38 32.81
N VAL A 254 7.98 5.90 32.05
CA VAL A 254 6.57 5.50 32.08
C VAL A 254 6.07 4.94 30.74
N ASN A 255 6.82 5.18 29.68
CA ASN A 255 6.55 4.67 28.34
C ASN A 255 7.86 4.34 27.61
N THR A 256 7.77 3.64 26.49
CA THR A 256 8.94 3.18 25.72
C THR A 256 9.73 4.33 25.09
N ILE A 257 9.13 5.50 24.90
CA ILE A 257 9.80 6.70 24.40
C ILE A 257 10.72 7.28 25.49
N ASP A 258 10.20 7.40 26.73
CA ASP A 258 11.01 7.81 27.88
C ASP A 258 12.19 6.85 28.11
N PHE A 259 11.92 5.53 28.02
CA PHE A 259 12.94 4.51 28.13
C PHE A 259 14.03 4.69 27.04
N SER A 260 13.63 4.87 25.80
CA SER A 260 14.57 5.10 24.69
C SER A 260 15.37 6.41 24.86
N LYS A 261 14.74 7.46 25.38
CA LYS A 261 15.38 8.74 25.65
C LYS A 261 16.42 8.59 26.77
N ALA A 262 16.04 7.95 27.86
CA ALA A 262 16.95 7.72 28.99
C ALA A 262 18.16 6.87 28.59
N LEU A 263 17.96 5.81 27.78
CA LEU A 263 19.05 4.98 27.28
C LEU A 263 20.04 5.73 26.38
N LYS A 264 19.57 6.66 25.54
CA LYS A 264 20.46 7.46 24.68
C LYS A 264 21.44 8.34 25.43
N THR A 265 21.18 8.66 26.70
CA THR A 265 22.06 9.44 27.54
C THR A 265 23.11 8.61 28.27
N VAL A 266 23.03 7.27 28.15
CA VAL A 266 23.93 6.35 28.85
C VAL A 266 25.05 5.89 27.93
N SER A 267 26.28 5.92 28.40
CA SER A 267 27.45 5.33 27.74
C SER A 267 27.95 4.17 28.59
N GLY A 268 28.19 3.02 28.01
CA GLY A 268 28.68 1.82 28.68
C GLY A 268 27.57 0.99 29.32
N THR A 269 27.47 0.94 30.65
CA THR A 269 26.49 0.10 31.35
C THR A 269 25.28 0.91 31.81
N ALA A 270 24.08 0.45 31.43
CA ALA A 270 22.80 0.99 31.90
C ALA A 270 22.28 0.19 33.09
N SER A 271 21.93 0.86 34.15
CA SER A 271 21.24 0.26 35.30
C SER A 271 19.74 0.42 35.12
N ILE A 272 19.01 -0.69 35.02
CA ILE A 272 17.58 -0.76 34.80
C ILE A 272 16.87 -1.22 36.07
N ASP A 273 16.05 -0.34 36.66
CA ASP A 273 15.16 -0.76 37.75
C ASP A 273 13.85 -1.28 37.14
N TYR A 274 13.36 -2.40 37.64
CA TYR A 274 12.11 -3.01 37.17
C TYR A 274 11.25 -3.52 38.32
N ALA A 275 9.97 -3.67 38.08
CA ALA A 275 9.02 -4.33 38.99
C ALA A 275 8.60 -5.67 38.38
N ARG A 276 8.69 -6.76 39.17
CA ARG A 276 8.29 -8.14 38.81
C ARG A 276 7.39 -8.70 39.92
N ASN A 277 6.13 -9.01 39.57
CA ASN A 277 5.15 -9.56 40.54
C ASN A 277 4.96 -8.75 41.84
N GLY A 278 5.22 -7.44 41.79
CA GLY A 278 5.12 -6.54 42.95
C GLY A 278 6.46 -6.25 43.65
N ASP A 279 7.50 -7.04 43.42
CA ASP A 279 8.85 -6.81 43.91
C ASP A 279 9.64 -5.92 42.92
N THR A 280 10.57 -5.14 43.48
CA THR A 280 11.51 -4.32 42.70
C THR A 280 12.83 -5.04 42.50
N GLY A 281 13.32 -5.06 41.28
CA GLY A 281 14.61 -5.64 40.92
C GLY A 281 15.49 -4.63 40.17
N LYS A 282 16.75 -4.98 39.98
CA LYS A 282 17.75 -4.21 39.27
C LYS A 282 18.52 -5.09 38.30
N ALA A 283 18.67 -4.65 37.05
CA ALA A 283 19.44 -5.33 36.02
C ALA A 283 20.48 -4.37 35.43
N GLU A 284 21.63 -4.90 35.07
CA GLU A 284 22.68 -4.12 34.40
C GLU A 284 22.84 -4.59 32.96
N ILE A 285 22.65 -3.68 32.00
CA ILE A 285 22.78 -3.93 30.58
C ILE A 285 24.01 -3.21 30.05
N VAL A 286 24.92 -3.97 29.44
CA VAL A 286 26.09 -3.40 28.76
C VAL A 286 25.66 -2.96 27.36
N LEU A 287 25.75 -1.66 27.10
CA LEU A 287 25.36 -1.08 25.80
C LEU A 287 26.55 -1.19 24.84
N SER A 288 26.29 -1.72 23.65
CA SER A 288 27.27 -1.80 22.57
C SER A 288 27.62 -0.40 22.03
N GLU A 289 28.91 -0.11 21.79
CA GLU A 289 29.38 1.18 21.24
C GLU A 289 28.88 1.47 19.81
N SER A 290 28.36 0.48 19.09
CA SER A 290 27.90 0.60 17.71
C SER A 290 26.53 1.28 17.51
N GLY A 291 25.95 1.89 18.55
CA GLY A 291 24.75 2.74 18.44
C GLY A 291 23.44 2.03 18.03
N GLY A 292 23.48 0.75 17.79
CA GLY A 292 22.33 -0.10 17.49
C GLY A 292 21.94 -0.91 18.73
N ASN A 293 21.25 -0.28 19.69
CA ASN A 293 20.80 -0.96 20.91
C ASN A 293 19.64 -1.91 20.59
N ASN A 294 19.94 -3.06 20.00
CA ASN A 294 18.99 -4.17 19.93
C ASN A 294 19.05 -4.93 21.26
N LEU A 295 18.42 -4.36 22.29
CA LEU A 295 18.38 -4.95 23.62
C LEU A 295 17.68 -6.31 23.63
N GLY A 296 17.00 -6.67 22.53
CA GLY A 296 16.20 -7.88 22.46
C GLY A 296 14.87 -7.78 23.24
N ILE A 297 14.45 -6.59 23.64
CA ILE A 297 13.16 -6.36 24.29
C ILE A 297 12.06 -6.24 23.24
N VAL A 298 11.02 -7.05 23.39
CA VAL A 298 9.80 -6.95 22.60
C VAL A 298 8.73 -6.26 23.46
N TRP A 299 8.22 -5.14 22.95
CA TRP A 299 7.18 -4.38 23.61
C TRP A 299 5.76 -4.84 23.20
N PRO A 300 4.77 -4.71 24.08
CA PRO A 300 3.43 -5.18 23.82
C PRO A 300 2.78 -4.42 22.66
N ILE A 301 2.12 -5.16 21.82
CA ILE A 301 1.27 -4.66 20.73
C ILE A 301 -0.18 -4.92 21.14
N VAL A 302 -1.02 -3.89 21.00
CA VAL A 302 -2.45 -4.03 21.30
C VAL A 302 -3.14 -4.78 20.16
N SER A 303 -3.83 -5.87 20.49
CA SER A 303 -4.69 -6.57 19.55
C SER A 303 -6.10 -5.97 19.63
N TYR A 304 -6.52 -5.30 18.55
CA TYR A 304 -7.87 -4.75 18.43
C TYR A 304 -8.69 -5.62 17.50
N ARG A 305 -9.81 -6.16 18.01
CA ARG A 305 -10.72 -6.95 17.21
C ARG A 305 -11.80 -6.07 16.58
N THR A 306 -11.76 -5.95 15.26
CA THR A 306 -12.82 -5.32 14.47
C THR A 306 -13.99 -6.30 14.37
N PRO A 307 -15.20 -5.94 14.82
CA PRO A 307 -16.35 -6.83 14.74
C PRO A 307 -16.78 -7.03 13.27
N PRO A 308 -17.38 -8.21 12.94
CA PRO A 308 -17.96 -8.43 11.63
C PRO A 308 -19.05 -7.39 11.33
N LEU A 309 -19.05 -6.83 10.13
CA LEU A 309 -20.10 -5.93 9.67
C LEU A 309 -21.19 -6.70 8.93
N SER A 310 -22.42 -6.18 8.95
CA SER A 310 -23.49 -6.70 8.08
C SER A 310 -23.10 -6.56 6.59
N PRO A 311 -23.58 -7.43 5.69
CA PRO A 311 -23.17 -7.41 4.29
C PRO A 311 -23.30 -6.03 3.60
N PRO A 312 -24.38 -5.24 3.77
CA PRO A 312 -24.46 -3.89 3.19
C PRO A 312 -23.42 -2.93 3.79
N ALA A 313 -23.19 -2.99 5.11
CA ALA A 313 -22.21 -2.14 5.78
C ALA A 313 -20.77 -2.53 5.40
N ALA A 314 -20.49 -3.82 5.26
CA ALA A 314 -19.21 -4.33 4.79
C ALA A 314 -18.92 -3.88 3.35
N LEU A 315 -19.91 -3.96 2.46
CA LEU A 315 -19.79 -3.47 1.09
C LEU A 315 -19.52 -1.97 1.04
N ALA A 316 -20.29 -1.18 1.78
CA ALA A 316 -20.09 0.27 1.85
C ALA A 316 -18.69 0.61 2.39
N LYS A 317 -18.21 -0.12 3.40
CA LYS A 317 -16.88 0.08 3.98
C LYS A 317 -15.77 -0.30 3.01
N GLY A 318 -15.86 -1.45 2.33
CA GLY A 318 -14.88 -1.89 1.32
C GLY A 318 -14.79 -0.93 0.14
N VAL A 319 -15.91 -0.43 -0.36
CA VAL A 319 -15.95 0.59 -1.42
C VAL A 319 -15.31 1.91 -0.93
N SER A 320 -15.67 2.37 0.28
CA SER A 320 -15.10 3.60 0.85
C SER A 320 -13.58 3.49 1.04
N GLU A 321 -13.10 2.35 1.55
CA GLU A 321 -11.66 2.12 1.78
C GLU A 321 -10.88 2.01 0.47
N SER A 322 -11.45 1.34 -0.55
CA SER A 322 -10.86 1.29 -1.89
C SER A 322 -10.76 2.69 -2.50
N TRP A 323 -11.80 3.51 -2.33
CA TRP A 323 -11.79 4.90 -2.80
C TRP A 323 -10.75 5.76 -2.06
N GLU A 324 -10.67 5.65 -0.74
CA GLU A 324 -9.65 6.35 0.06
C GLU A 324 -8.24 5.94 -0.39
N THR A 325 -7.99 4.65 -0.60
CA THR A 325 -6.70 4.13 -1.07
C THR A 325 -6.38 4.62 -2.49
N LEU A 326 -7.37 4.66 -3.39
CA LEU A 326 -7.22 5.23 -4.74
C LEU A 326 -6.80 6.71 -4.67
N VAL A 327 -7.48 7.50 -3.84
CA VAL A 327 -7.16 8.93 -3.67
C VAL A 327 -5.76 9.13 -3.09
N ILE A 328 -5.37 8.32 -2.11
CA ILE A 328 -4.02 8.35 -1.53
C ILE A 328 -2.98 7.99 -2.59
N SER A 329 -3.22 6.95 -3.39
CA SER A 329 -2.32 6.53 -4.48
C SER A 329 -2.13 7.63 -5.54
N LEU A 330 -3.23 8.29 -5.95
CA LEU A 330 -3.16 9.42 -6.88
C LEU A 330 -2.39 10.62 -6.31
N ARG A 331 -2.59 10.93 -5.01
CA ARG A 331 -1.81 11.97 -4.33
C ARG A 331 -0.33 11.62 -4.24
N SER A 332 -0.01 10.36 -3.91
CA SER A 332 1.37 9.88 -3.84
C SER A 332 2.09 10.01 -5.18
N LEU A 333 1.40 9.75 -6.30
CA LEU A 333 1.96 10.01 -7.63
C LEU A 333 2.30 11.49 -7.85
N SER A 334 1.49 12.42 -7.35
CA SER A 334 1.78 13.85 -7.48
C SER A 334 3.06 14.27 -6.74
N LEU A 335 3.47 13.51 -5.73
CA LEU A 335 4.68 13.78 -4.96
C LEU A 335 5.96 13.40 -5.73
N LEU A 336 5.89 12.48 -6.70
CA LEU A 336 7.02 12.14 -7.58
C LEU A 336 7.52 13.37 -8.35
N PHE A 337 6.64 14.34 -8.62
CA PHE A 337 6.99 15.61 -9.26
C PHE A 337 7.56 16.67 -8.29
N GLN A 338 7.65 16.36 -6.99
CA GLN A 338 8.11 17.28 -5.94
C GLN A 338 9.52 16.93 -5.42
N GLY A 339 10.28 16.09 -6.13
CA GLY A 339 11.68 15.81 -5.83
C GLY A 339 11.93 14.71 -4.81
N ILE A 340 11.01 13.73 -4.71
CA ILE A 340 11.22 12.53 -3.88
C ILE A 340 12.32 11.65 -4.47
N ASN A 341 13.05 10.96 -3.61
CA ASN A 341 14.05 9.99 -4.03
C ASN A 341 13.38 8.79 -4.74
N LEU A 342 13.47 8.76 -6.06
CA LEU A 342 12.81 7.77 -6.91
C LEU A 342 13.27 6.33 -6.61
N THR A 343 14.51 6.14 -6.15
CA THR A 343 15.04 4.79 -5.84
C THR A 343 14.38 4.16 -4.62
N GLU A 344 13.82 4.98 -3.73
CA GLU A 344 13.08 4.51 -2.55
C GLU A 344 11.57 4.40 -2.84
N ALA A 345 11.07 5.25 -3.73
CA ALA A 345 9.65 5.34 -4.05
C ALA A 345 9.18 4.26 -5.04
N VAL A 346 10.06 3.79 -5.94
CA VAL A 346 9.72 2.82 -6.99
C VAL A 346 10.20 1.43 -6.60
N SER A 347 9.27 0.48 -6.49
CA SER A 347 9.57 -0.93 -6.28
C SER A 347 9.40 -1.70 -7.59
N GLY A 348 10.41 -2.47 -7.97
CA GLY A 348 10.33 -3.32 -9.14
C GLY A 348 9.59 -4.64 -8.86
N PRO A 349 9.33 -5.43 -9.90
CA PRO A 349 8.54 -6.67 -9.79
C PRO A 349 9.16 -7.70 -8.84
N VAL A 350 10.48 -7.75 -8.73
CA VAL A 350 11.18 -8.69 -7.82
C VAL A 350 10.95 -8.29 -6.37
N ARG A 351 11.08 -7.00 -6.04
CA ARG A 351 10.83 -6.49 -4.70
C ARG A 351 9.36 -6.68 -4.29
N ILE A 352 8.41 -6.41 -5.19
CA ILE A 352 6.97 -6.64 -4.95
C ILE A 352 6.72 -8.13 -4.67
N THR A 353 7.21 -9.03 -5.52
CA THR A 353 7.05 -10.48 -5.33
C THR A 353 7.64 -10.94 -4.00
N TYR A 354 8.82 -10.41 -3.62
CA TYR A 354 9.45 -10.70 -2.34
C TYR A 354 8.60 -10.21 -1.16
N MET A 355 8.08 -8.97 -1.22
CA MET A 355 7.22 -8.40 -0.17
C MET A 355 5.92 -9.19 0.00
N VAL A 356 5.27 -9.62 -1.09
CA VAL A 356 4.11 -10.52 -1.03
C VAL A 356 4.45 -11.80 -0.28
N GLY A 357 5.57 -12.39 -0.64
CA GLY A 357 6.05 -13.61 -0.02
C GLY A 357 6.39 -13.45 1.46
N ASP A 358 7.00 -12.33 1.86
CA ASP A 358 7.31 -12.02 3.25
C ASP A 358 6.02 -11.85 4.07
N ILE A 359 5.09 -11.00 3.60
CA ILE A 359 3.80 -10.80 4.24
C ILE A 359 3.06 -12.13 4.40
N ALA A 360 3.02 -12.94 3.34
CA ALA A 360 2.37 -14.25 3.39
C ALA A 360 3.03 -15.15 4.45
N THR A 361 4.35 -15.36 4.38
CA THR A 361 5.04 -16.30 5.29
C THR A 361 5.00 -15.87 6.74
N GLU A 362 5.18 -14.59 7.06
CA GLU A 362 5.09 -14.07 8.43
C GLU A 362 3.67 -14.16 8.97
N SER A 363 2.68 -13.78 8.16
CA SER A 363 1.29 -13.76 8.59
C SER A 363 0.72 -15.18 8.73
N PHE A 364 1.05 -16.12 7.82
CA PHE A 364 0.67 -17.53 7.95
C PHE A 364 1.40 -18.23 9.10
N GLY A 365 2.62 -17.80 9.45
CA GLY A 365 3.34 -18.27 10.63
C GLY A 365 2.61 -17.97 11.95
N ARG A 366 1.82 -16.90 11.99
CA ARG A 366 1.01 -16.52 13.17
C ARG A 366 -0.32 -17.27 13.21
N SER A 367 -1.10 -17.21 12.15
CA SER A 367 -2.32 -18.01 11.97
C SER A 367 -2.74 -18.04 10.51
N PHE A 368 -3.46 -19.10 10.11
CA PHE A 368 -4.01 -19.22 8.76
C PHE A 368 -4.93 -18.03 8.39
N VAL A 369 -5.79 -17.63 9.32
CA VAL A 369 -6.74 -16.51 9.11
C VAL A 369 -6.01 -15.19 8.94
N THR A 370 -4.98 -14.91 9.77
CA THR A 370 -4.15 -13.72 9.65
C THR A 370 -3.40 -13.69 8.32
N GLY A 371 -2.84 -14.84 7.90
CA GLY A 371 -2.13 -14.96 6.63
C GLY A 371 -3.03 -14.68 5.43
N LEU A 372 -4.22 -15.29 5.41
CA LEU A 372 -5.19 -15.08 4.34
C LEU A 372 -5.63 -13.62 4.24
N ARG A 373 -5.88 -12.99 5.39
CA ARG A 373 -6.25 -11.58 5.45
C ARG A 373 -5.14 -10.68 4.93
N SER A 374 -3.90 -10.81 5.46
CA SER A 374 -2.78 -9.97 5.04
C SER A 374 -2.51 -10.09 3.54
N LEU A 375 -2.64 -11.30 3.00
CA LEU A 375 -2.55 -11.52 1.56
C LEU A 375 -3.68 -10.79 0.81
N ALA A 376 -4.91 -10.87 1.30
CA ALA A 376 -6.07 -10.22 0.68
C ALA A 376 -5.95 -8.69 0.73
N ASP A 377 -5.54 -8.10 1.85
CA ASP A 377 -5.27 -6.66 2.00
C ASP A 377 -4.21 -6.21 0.98
N PHE A 378 -3.14 -7.00 0.84
CA PHE A 378 -2.06 -6.69 -0.09
C PHE A 378 -2.49 -6.82 -1.56
N LEU A 379 -3.28 -7.84 -1.90
CA LEU A 379 -3.86 -7.99 -3.23
C LEU A 379 -4.80 -6.84 -3.59
N ALA A 380 -5.60 -6.36 -2.64
CA ALA A 380 -6.43 -5.18 -2.83
C ALA A 380 -5.58 -3.93 -3.11
N LEU A 381 -4.48 -3.73 -2.36
CA LEU A 381 -3.56 -2.62 -2.56
C LEU A 381 -2.90 -2.67 -3.95
N ILE A 382 -2.38 -3.84 -4.36
CA ILE A 382 -1.77 -4.02 -5.70
C ILE A 382 -2.82 -3.77 -6.78
N SER A 383 -4.04 -4.27 -6.61
CA SER A 383 -5.11 -4.10 -7.58
C SER A 383 -5.46 -2.62 -7.78
N ILE A 384 -5.53 -1.83 -6.71
CA ILE A 384 -5.73 -0.37 -6.80
C ILE A 384 -4.51 0.31 -7.45
N ALA A 385 -3.30 -0.10 -7.10
CA ALA A 385 -2.09 0.45 -7.70
C ALA A 385 -2.04 0.19 -9.22
N LEU A 386 -2.41 -1.03 -9.66
CA LEU A 386 -2.55 -1.35 -11.09
C LEU A 386 -3.68 -0.56 -11.77
N CYS A 387 -4.81 -0.34 -11.10
CA CYS A 387 -5.86 0.54 -11.61
C CYS A 387 -5.31 1.96 -11.86
N VAL A 388 -4.60 2.53 -10.89
CA VAL A 388 -4.05 3.88 -10.98
C VAL A 388 -2.97 3.98 -12.06
N THR A 389 -2.01 3.05 -12.07
CA THR A 389 -0.90 3.10 -13.04
C THR A 389 -1.39 2.89 -14.46
N ASN A 390 -2.33 1.97 -14.70
CA ASN A 390 -2.87 1.75 -16.05
C ASN A 390 -3.76 2.89 -16.53
N LEU A 391 -4.34 3.70 -15.63
CA LEU A 391 -5.09 4.91 -16.01
C LEU A 391 -4.21 6.14 -16.28
N LEU A 392 -2.89 6.05 -16.04
CA LEU A 392 -1.99 7.15 -16.41
C LEU A 392 -2.04 7.40 -17.92
N PRO A 393 -2.00 8.67 -18.35
CA PRO A 393 -2.04 9.04 -19.76
C PRO A 393 -0.68 8.77 -20.46
N LEU A 394 -0.13 7.60 -20.19
CA LEU A 394 1.14 7.16 -20.75
C LEU A 394 0.89 6.25 -21.95
N PRO A 395 1.66 6.40 -23.02
CA PRO A 395 1.59 5.47 -24.15
C PRO A 395 1.82 4.02 -23.69
N VAL A 396 1.17 3.08 -24.37
CA VAL A 396 1.22 1.63 -24.07
C VAL A 396 0.34 1.19 -22.89
N LEU A 397 -0.04 2.11 -21.98
CA LEU A 397 -1.02 1.84 -20.93
C LEU A 397 -2.45 2.11 -21.40
N ASP A 398 -3.42 1.54 -20.71
CA ASP A 398 -4.85 1.73 -21.03
C ASP A 398 -5.25 3.21 -21.05
N GLY A 399 -4.74 4.00 -20.08
CA GLY A 399 -4.97 5.44 -20.01
C GLY A 399 -4.49 6.19 -21.24
N GLY A 400 -3.38 5.78 -21.85
CA GLY A 400 -2.90 6.33 -23.10
C GLY A 400 -3.87 6.07 -24.26
N MET A 401 -4.39 4.84 -24.36
CA MET A 401 -5.39 4.49 -25.37
C MET A 401 -6.72 5.20 -25.14
N ILE A 402 -7.14 5.36 -23.87
CA ILE A 402 -8.31 6.14 -23.49
C ILE A 402 -8.16 7.61 -23.95
N VAL A 403 -6.99 8.22 -23.72
CA VAL A 403 -6.73 9.60 -24.16
C VAL A 403 -6.77 9.73 -25.67
N LEU A 404 -6.17 8.80 -26.42
CA LEU A 404 -6.24 8.80 -27.88
C LEU A 404 -7.69 8.68 -28.36
N ALA A 405 -8.46 7.75 -27.81
CA ALA A 405 -9.87 7.58 -28.16
C ALA A 405 -10.70 8.82 -27.79
N ALA A 406 -10.45 9.46 -26.64
CA ALA A 406 -11.12 10.69 -26.23
C ALA A 406 -10.81 11.86 -27.17
N VAL A 407 -9.56 12.02 -27.61
CA VAL A 407 -9.16 13.02 -28.60
C VAL A 407 -9.89 12.80 -29.95
N GLU A 408 -9.98 11.57 -30.42
CA GLU A 408 -10.74 11.25 -31.63
C GLU A 408 -12.23 11.56 -31.47
N TRP A 409 -12.80 11.24 -30.29
CA TRP A 409 -14.20 11.52 -30.00
C TRP A 409 -14.52 13.02 -30.05
N VAL A 410 -13.67 13.84 -29.43
CA VAL A 410 -13.84 15.31 -29.43
C VAL A 410 -13.59 15.91 -30.81
N ARG A 411 -12.55 15.47 -31.53
CA ARG A 411 -12.21 15.98 -32.88
C ARG A 411 -13.12 15.45 -33.97
N ARG A 412 -13.87 14.38 -33.72
CA ARG A 412 -14.68 13.65 -34.70
C ARG A 412 -13.89 13.25 -35.96
N LYS A 413 -12.60 13.09 -35.84
CA LYS A 413 -11.69 12.68 -36.92
C LYS A 413 -10.64 11.74 -36.35
N PRO A 414 -10.28 10.65 -37.05
CA PRO A 414 -9.26 9.71 -36.61
C PRO A 414 -7.90 10.40 -36.48
N ILE A 415 -7.08 9.91 -35.53
CA ILE A 415 -5.72 10.38 -35.35
C ILE A 415 -4.82 9.78 -36.42
N HIS A 416 -3.89 10.59 -36.95
CA HIS A 416 -2.97 10.13 -37.99
C HIS A 416 -2.04 9.02 -37.45
N PRO A 417 -1.85 7.88 -38.16
CA PRO A 417 -1.05 6.73 -37.73
C PRO A 417 0.36 7.06 -37.27
N LYS A 418 1.02 8.04 -37.93
CA LYS A 418 2.35 8.50 -37.50
C LYS A 418 2.34 9.06 -36.07
N MET A 419 1.28 9.77 -35.69
CA MET A 419 1.16 10.30 -34.31
C MET A 419 0.97 9.18 -33.31
N ILE A 420 0.15 8.19 -33.61
CA ILE A 420 -0.07 7.00 -32.75
C ILE A 420 1.26 6.26 -32.58
N ARG A 421 1.98 6.02 -33.70
CA ARG A 421 3.27 5.32 -33.67
C ARG A 421 4.32 6.05 -32.85
N VAL A 422 4.46 7.38 -33.03
CA VAL A 422 5.39 8.21 -32.25
C VAL A 422 5.02 8.17 -30.78
N PHE A 423 3.73 8.31 -30.45
CA PHE A 423 3.22 8.23 -29.10
C PHE A 423 3.56 6.87 -28.46
N GLN A 424 3.28 5.75 -29.16
CA GLN A 424 3.61 4.41 -28.69
C GLN A 424 5.12 4.19 -28.52
N THR A 425 5.96 4.68 -29.46
CA THR A 425 7.43 4.54 -29.36
C THR A 425 7.99 5.27 -28.15
N ILE A 426 7.51 6.49 -27.89
CA ILE A 426 7.89 7.26 -26.70
C ILE A 426 7.48 6.47 -25.43
N GLY A 427 6.29 5.91 -25.42
CA GLY A 427 5.81 5.12 -24.28
C GLY A 427 6.64 3.87 -24.02
N VAL A 428 6.95 3.11 -25.06
CA VAL A 428 7.81 1.93 -24.93
C VAL A 428 9.19 2.31 -24.39
N ALA A 429 9.79 3.38 -24.90
CA ALA A 429 11.10 3.85 -24.44
C ALA A 429 11.05 4.26 -22.95
N LEU A 430 10.01 5.01 -22.55
CA LEU A 430 9.82 5.45 -21.17
C LEU A 430 9.60 4.28 -20.22
N ILE A 431 8.68 3.35 -20.56
CA ILE A 431 8.39 2.16 -19.73
C ILE A 431 9.62 1.26 -19.64
N SER A 432 10.34 1.05 -20.75
CA SER A 432 11.59 0.27 -20.73
C SER A 432 12.64 0.90 -19.82
N GLY A 433 12.79 2.22 -19.85
CA GLY A 433 13.66 2.95 -18.94
C GLY A 433 13.24 2.79 -17.47
N MET A 434 11.95 2.90 -17.18
CA MET A 434 11.42 2.67 -15.82
C MET A 434 11.64 1.23 -15.34
N ILE A 435 11.45 0.23 -16.19
CA ILE A 435 11.69 -1.18 -15.83
C ILE A 435 13.17 -1.39 -15.52
N ILE A 436 14.08 -0.89 -16.36
CA ILE A 436 15.53 -1.00 -16.14
C ILE A 436 15.90 -0.34 -14.80
N PHE A 437 15.37 0.85 -14.54
CA PHE A 437 15.61 1.57 -13.29
C PHE A 437 15.05 0.79 -12.06
N ALA A 438 13.84 0.24 -12.16
CA ALA A 438 13.22 -0.55 -11.10
C ALA A 438 13.99 -1.86 -10.82
N VAL A 439 14.43 -2.57 -11.88
CA VAL A 439 15.25 -3.78 -11.75
C VAL A 439 16.62 -3.47 -11.12
N PHE A 440 17.24 -2.34 -11.48
CA PHE A 440 18.46 -1.88 -10.82
C PHE A 440 18.22 -1.62 -9.33
N GLY A 441 17.12 -0.94 -8.97
CA GLY A 441 16.70 -0.74 -7.58
C GLY A 441 16.48 -2.05 -6.82
N ASP A 442 15.87 -3.05 -7.47
CA ASP A 442 15.64 -4.38 -6.90
C ASP A 442 16.96 -5.11 -6.62
N ILE A 443 17.92 -5.06 -7.56
CA ILE A 443 19.26 -5.67 -7.38
C ILE A 443 19.97 -5.02 -6.18
N MET A 444 19.94 -3.67 -6.10
CA MET A 444 20.53 -2.95 -4.98
C MET A 444 19.87 -3.29 -3.63
N PHE A 445 18.55 -3.50 -3.63
CA PHE A 445 17.80 -3.93 -2.46
C PHE A 445 18.23 -5.34 -1.99
N LEU A 446 18.36 -6.28 -2.93
CA LEU A 446 18.80 -7.64 -2.62
C LEU A 446 20.27 -7.72 -2.17
N ALA A 447 21.14 -6.86 -2.71
CA ALA A 447 22.56 -6.82 -2.36
C ALA A 447 22.83 -6.23 -0.95
N ARG A 448 21.88 -5.49 -0.38
CA ARG A 448 21.99 -4.89 0.97
C ARG A 448 21.41 -5.78 2.08
N ARG A 449 20.83 -6.91 1.73
CA ARG A 449 20.30 -7.94 2.64
C ARG A 449 21.20 -9.17 2.73
#